data_52d9dcce6d0cbbcc3773d1c3b9bceab5
#
_entry.id   52d9dcce6d0cbbcc3773d1c3b9bceab5
#
_cell.length_a   1.000
_cell.length_b   1.000
_cell.length_c   1.000
_cell.angle_alpha   90.00
_cell.angle_beta   90.00
_cell.angle_gamma   90.00
#
_symmetry.space_group_name_H-M   'P 1'
#
loop_
_entity.id
_entity.type
_entity.pdbx_description
1 polymer ?
#
loop_
_entity_poly.entity_id
_entity_poly.type
_entity_poly.pdbx_seq_one_letter_code
_entity_poly.pdbx_strand_id
1 'polypeptide(L)'
;VADYKILVSKRGEHGLDRIRDNNTLKRIVRKIDELANNPRPLGVRKITGSDIDYRIRMGDYRIIYQINEAQKVVEIIGIGHRKEIYKKL
;
A
#
# COMPACT_ATOMS: atom_id res chain seq x y z
N VAL A 1 -2.19 -18.92 -6.21
CA VAL A 1 -1.46 -18.20 -7.27
C VAL A 1 -1.83 -16.72 -7.22
N ALA A 2 -0.83 -15.85 -7.27
CA ALA A 2 -1.08 -14.42 -7.25
C ALA A 2 -1.69 -13.96 -8.58
N ASP A 3 -2.80 -13.23 -8.50
CA ASP A 3 -3.49 -12.72 -9.69
C ASP A 3 -2.91 -11.38 -10.17
N TYR A 4 -2.29 -10.64 -9.26
CA TYR A 4 -1.79 -9.30 -9.54
C TYR A 4 -0.29 -9.22 -9.33
N LYS A 5 0.37 -8.42 -10.17
CA LYS A 5 1.78 -8.10 -10.00
C LYS A 5 1.91 -6.90 -9.06
N ILE A 6 2.85 -6.95 -8.15
CA ILE A 6 3.13 -5.84 -7.23
C ILE A 6 4.27 -5.00 -7.77
N LEU A 7 4.04 -3.71 -7.90
CA LEU A 7 5.08 -2.72 -8.20
C LEU A 7 5.16 -1.75 -7.04
N VAL A 8 6.36 -1.30 -6.72
CA VAL A 8 6.57 -0.33 -5.65
C VAL A 8 7.21 0.91 -6.25
N SER A 9 6.55 2.06 -6.10
CA SER A 9 7.10 3.32 -6.59
C SER A 9 8.30 3.74 -5.74
N LYS A 10 9.09 4.69 -6.25
CA LYS A 10 10.20 5.24 -5.47
C LYS A 10 9.74 5.80 -4.13
N ARG A 11 8.61 6.46 -4.12
CA ARG A 11 8.04 6.98 -2.89
C ARG A 11 7.64 5.87 -1.93
N GLY A 12 7.07 4.79 -2.46
CA GLY A 12 6.76 3.61 -1.67
C GLY A 12 8.01 2.98 -1.07
N GLU A 13 9.07 2.88 -1.86
CA GLU A 13 10.36 2.37 -1.38
C GLU A 13 10.93 3.24 -0.27
N HIS A 14 10.89 4.57 -0.43
CA HIS A 14 11.35 5.50 0.61
C HIS A 14 10.55 5.33 1.89
N GLY A 15 9.24 5.08 1.77
CA GLY A 15 8.42 4.82 2.93
C GLY A 15 8.83 3.57 3.68
N LEU A 16 9.15 2.49 2.94
CA LEU A 16 9.65 1.26 3.55
C LEU A 16 10.98 1.49 4.25
N ASP A 17 11.88 2.23 3.62
CA ASP A 17 13.21 2.50 4.17
C ASP A 17 13.17 3.29 5.47
N ARG A 18 12.11 4.06 5.70
CA ARG A 18 11.95 4.84 6.92
C ARG A 18 11.43 4.05 8.11
N ILE A 19 10.95 2.84 7.87
CA ILE A 19 10.42 2.01 8.95
C ILE A 19 11.60 1.35 9.66
N ARG A 20 11.79 1.70 10.93
CA ARG A 20 12.92 1.20 11.71
C ARG A 20 12.60 -0.05 12.51
N ASP A 21 11.34 -0.22 12.88
CA ASP A 21 10.91 -1.38 13.62
C ASP A 21 10.73 -2.58 12.69
N ASN A 22 11.53 -3.61 12.89
CA ASN A 22 11.50 -4.80 12.03
C ASN A 22 10.15 -5.52 12.05
N ASN A 23 9.46 -5.54 13.18
CA ASN A 23 8.17 -6.19 13.26
C ASN A 23 7.13 -5.47 12.41
N THR A 24 7.14 -4.13 12.48
CA THR A 24 6.25 -3.31 11.66
C THR A 24 6.56 -3.51 10.18
N LEU A 25 7.84 -3.49 9.82
CA LEU A 25 8.26 -3.68 8.44
C LEU A 25 7.78 -5.04 7.89
N LYS A 26 7.96 -6.10 8.66
CA LYS A 26 7.52 -7.44 8.24
C LYS A 26 6.02 -7.51 8.04
N ARG A 27 5.25 -6.86 8.92
CA ARG A 27 3.79 -6.83 8.80
C ARG A 27 3.34 -6.09 7.55
N ILE A 28 4.00 -4.97 7.26
CA ILE A 28 3.68 -4.17 6.07
C ILE A 28 4.02 -4.94 4.79
N VAL A 29 5.20 -5.54 4.73
CA VAL A 29 5.61 -6.34 3.57
C VAL A 29 4.65 -7.51 3.35
N ARG A 30 4.25 -8.19 4.42
CA ARG A 30 3.28 -9.28 4.33
C ARG A 30 1.94 -8.79 3.78
N LYS A 31 1.49 -7.63 4.23
CA LYS A 31 0.23 -7.07 3.73
C LYS A 31 0.34 -6.72 2.24
N ILE A 32 1.46 -6.16 1.82
CA ILE A 32 1.70 -5.88 0.42
C ILE A 32 1.63 -7.16 -0.42
N ASP A 33 2.27 -8.23 0.05
CA ASP A 33 2.24 -9.52 -0.65
C ASP A 33 0.81 -10.07 -0.75
N GLU A 34 0.01 -9.89 0.29
CA GLU A 34 -1.38 -10.33 0.27
C GLU A 34 -2.21 -9.59 -0.78
N LEU A 35 -1.87 -8.34 -1.08
CA LEU A 35 -2.57 -7.56 -2.09
C LEU A 35 -2.43 -8.17 -3.50
N ALA A 36 -1.41 -8.96 -3.73
CA ALA A 36 -1.25 -9.67 -5.00
C ALA A 36 -2.35 -10.68 -5.23
N ASN A 37 -2.87 -11.27 -4.16
CA ASN A 37 -3.96 -12.25 -4.24
C ASN A 37 -5.33 -11.59 -4.11
N ASN A 38 -5.42 -10.54 -3.31
CA ASN A 38 -6.67 -9.83 -3.06
C ASN A 38 -6.37 -8.34 -2.87
N PRO A 39 -6.48 -7.54 -3.94
CA PRO A 39 -6.16 -6.11 -3.84
C PRO A 39 -7.20 -5.28 -3.10
N ARG A 40 -8.35 -5.87 -2.76
CA ARG A 40 -9.40 -5.18 -1.99
C ARG A 40 -9.76 -5.98 -0.75
N PRO A 41 -8.80 -6.14 0.21
CA PRO A 41 -9.08 -6.92 1.42
C PRO A 41 -10.01 -6.17 2.36
N LEU A 42 -10.47 -6.85 3.40
CA LEU A 42 -11.24 -6.19 4.46
C LEU A 42 -10.42 -5.05 5.05
N GLY A 43 -11.08 -3.92 5.30
CA GLY A 43 -10.43 -2.74 5.86
C GLY A 43 -9.86 -1.78 4.85
N VAL A 44 -9.87 -2.14 3.55
CA VAL A 44 -9.43 -1.21 2.52
C VAL A 44 -10.46 -0.09 2.34
N ARG A 45 -9.98 1.12 2.06
CA ARG A 45 -10.83 2.28 1.78
C ARG A 45 -10.37 2.93 0.49
N LYS A 46 -11.33 3.35 -0.33
CA LYS A 46 -11.05 4.20 -1.48
C LYS A 46 -10.70 5.59 -1.01
N ILE A 47 -9.74 6.22 -1.67
CA ILE A 47 -9.43 7.63 -1.39
C ILE A 47 -10.46 8.50 -2.09
N THR A 48 -11.04 9.43 -1.36
CA THR A 48 -12.07 10.32 -1.86
C THR A 48 -11.58 11.08 -3.11
N GLY A 49 -12.41 11.09 -4.15
CA GLY A 49 -12.08 11.78 -5.40
C GLY A 49 -11.27 10.98 -6.39
N SER A 50 -10.98 9.70 -6.08
CA SER A 50 -10.25 8.83 -7.00
C SER A 50 -10.94 7.48 -7.11
N ASP A 51 -10.94 6.91 -8.32
CA ASP A 51 -11.48 5.58 -8.56
C ASP A 51 -10.44 4.49 -8.46
N ILE A 52 -9.16 4.86 -8.48
CA ILE A 52 -8.06 3.88 -8.54
C ILE A 52 -7.15 3.91 -7.30
N ASP A 53 -7.30 4.91 -6.44
CA ASP A 53 -6.46 5.06 -5.24
C ASP A 53 -7.13 4.46 -4.02
N TYR A 54 -6.38 3.63 -3.32
CA TYR A 54 -6.86 2.93 -2.13
C TYR A 54 -5.87 3.10 -1.00
N ARG A 55 -6.37 2.95 0.22
CA ARG A 55 -5.53 2.95 1.41
C ARG A 55 -5.88 1.77 2.29
N ILE A 56 -4.87 1.23 2.96
CA ILE A 56 -5.09 0.21 3.97
C ILE A 56 -4.30 0.57 5.23
N ARG A 57 -4.94 0.35 6.36
CA ARG A 57 -4.40 0.69 7.66
C ARG A 57 -3.62 -0.48 8.26
N MET A 58 -2.40 -0.18 8.76
CA MET A 58 -1.57 -1.14 9.46
C MET A 58 -1.04 -0.48 10.72
N GLY A 59 -1.82 -0.57 11.82
CA GLY A 59 -1.48 0.15 13.05
C GLY A 59 -1.46 1.65 12.80
N ASP A 60 -0.34 2.29 13.11
CA ASP A 60 -0.17 3.72 12.86
C ASP A 60 0.30 4.05 11.45
N TYR A 61 0.49 3.03 10.63
CA TYR A 61 0.94 3.22 9.25
C TYR A 61 -0.20 3.07 8.27
N ARG A 62 -0.02 3.67 7.11
CA ARG A 62 -0.94 3.58 5.99
C ARG A 62 -0.18 3.15 4.75
N ILE A 63 -0.80 2.28 3.97
CA ILE A 63 -0.29 1.88 2.65
C ILE A 63 -1.25 2.48 1.64
N ILE A 64 -0.71 3.31 0.74
CA ILE A 64 -1.48 3.93 -0.35
C ILE A 64 -1.09 3.22 -1.63
N TYR A 65 -2.08 2.76 -2.38
CA TYR A 65 -1.80 2.00 -3.59
C TYR A 65 -2.88 2.21 -4.64
N GLN A 66 -2.53 1.88 -5.87
CA GLN A 66 -3.45 1.92 -7.01
C GLN A 66 -3.61 0.53 -7.57
N ILE A 67 -4.79 0.28 -8.13
CA ILE A 67 -5.10 -1.00 -8.76
C ILE A 67 -5.36 -0.75 -10.24
N ASN A 68 -4.61 -1.41 -11.10
CA ASN A 68 -4.83 -1.40 -12.55
C ASN A 68 -5.41 -2.76 -12.94
N GLU A 69 -6.73 -2.79 -13.14
CA GLU A 69 -7.44 -4.02 -13.46
C GLU A 69 -7.08 -4.56 -14.83
N ALA A 70 -6.86 -3.67 -15.79
CA ALA A 70 -6.57 -4.08 -17.16
C ALA A 70 -5.26 -4.85 -17.26
N GLN A 71 -4.24 -4.41 -16.52
CA GLN A 71 -2.92 -5.02 -16.53
C GLN A 71 -2.69 -5.96 -15.35
N LYS A 72 -3.63 -6.05 -14.44
CA LYS A 72 -3.50 -6.84 -13.21
C LYS A 72 -2.27 -6.45 -12.41
N VAL A 73 -2.16 -5.16 -12.11
CA VAL A 73 -1.05 -4.59 -11.36
C VAL A 73 -1.57 -3.84 -10.15
N VAL A 74 -0.91 -4.03 -9.02
CA VAL A 74 -1.10 -3.21 -7.82
C VAL A 74 0.19 -2.43 -7.64
N GLU A 75 0.09 -1.10 -7.68
CA GLU A 75 1.25 -0.24 -7.47
C GLU A 75 1.19 0.41 -6.10
N ILE A 76 2.21 0.17 -5.29
CA ILE A 76 2.33 0.79 -3.97
C ILE A 76 2.91 2.18 -4.17
N ILE A 77 2.10 3.20 -3.88
CA ILE A 77 2.47 4.59 -4.16
C ILE A 77 3.12 5.25 -2.96
N GLY A 78 2.67 4.91 -1.76
CA GLY A 78 3.21 5.52 -0.56
C GLY A 78 2.99 4.64 0.65
N ILE A 79 3.93 4.72 1.58
CA ILE A 79 3.85 4.05 2.88
C ILE A 79 4.36 5.03 3.91
N GLY A 80 3.62 5.24 4.97
CA GLY A 80 4.08 6.14 6.00
C GLY A 80 3.17 6.19 7.21
N HIS A 81 3.65 6.91 8.20
CA HIS A 81 2.91 7.12 9.44
C HIS A 81 1.65 7.94 9.14
N ARG A 82 0.53 7.60 9.83
CA ARG A 82 -0.76 8.25 9.63
C ARG A 82 -0.73 9.78 9.69
N LYS A 83 0.19 10.35 10.46
CA LYS A 83 0.29 11.80 10.61
C LYS A 83 1.02 12.47 9.45
N GLU A 84 1.76 11.72 8.66
CA GLU A 84 2.62 12.27 7.62
C GLU A 84 2.26 11.89 6.22
N ILE A 85 1.68 10.69 6.04
CA ILE A 85 1.48 10.13 4.70
C ILE A 85 0.59 11.04 3.82
N TYR A 86 -0.43 11.64 4.39
CA TYR A 86 -1.36 12.47 3.62
C TYR A 86 -0.84 13.86 3.30
N LYS A 87 0.16 14.34 4.03
CA LYS A 87 0.74 15.66 3.77
C LYS A 87 1.51 15.72 2.46
N LYS A 88 1.92 14.57 1.95
CA LYS A 88 2.74 14.46 0.74
C LYS A 88 1.95 14.00 -0.48
N LEU A 89 0.70 13.72 -0.29
CA LEU A 89 -0.21 13.41 -1.37
C LEU A 89 -0.86 14.70 -1.89
#